data_a815c27270dad63c6386a24f80b7c1e9
#
_entry.id   a815c27270dad63c6386a24f80b7c1e9
#
_cell.length_a   1.000
_cell.length_b   1.000
_cell.length_c   1.000
_cell.angle_alpha   90.00
_cell.angle_beta   90.00
_cell.angle_gamma   90.00
#
_symmetry.space_group_name_H-M   'P 1'
#
loop_
_entity.id
_entity.type
_entity.pdbx_description
1 polymer ?
#
loop_
_entity_poly.entity_id
_entity_poly.type
_entity_poly.pdbx_seq_one_letter_code
_entity_poly.pdbx_strand_id
1 'polypeptide(L)'
;MRSESESKVTPDSDQWRGRIVEDDAGIARIINSVSRVAVVGIKPVQAGGPAFYVPETMQQWGFTIIPMPVYYPEITEILGEPVHRSLSTIHPPPDMVQLFRRSADVPKHVGEILAAHPQAVWMQLGIRNDAVAEQLARAGITVVQDRCLSVELERLGR
;
A
#
# COMPACT_ATOMS: atom_id res chain seq x y z
N MET A 1 26.38 7.34 31.23
CA MET A 1 25.93 7.44 30.91
C MET A 1 25.16 7.68 30.59
N ARG A 2 25.11 7.84 30.46
CA ARG A 2 24.44 8.12 29.98
C ARG A 2 23.71 8.36 29.37
N SER A 3 23.63 8.53 29.14
CA SER A 3 23.00 8.90 28.60
C SER A 3 22.44 8.70 28.00
N GLU A 4 22.65 8.46 27.74
CA GLU A 4 22.16 8.35 27.15
C GLU A 4 21.16 8.23 26.88
N SER A 5 21.00 8.18 27.13
CA SER A 5 20.06 8.08 26.93
C SER A 5 19.23 8.55 26.71
N GLU A 6 19.18 8.96 26.98
CA GLU A 6 18.35 9.50 26.66
C GLU A 6 18.06 9.82 25.68
N SER A 7 18.57 9.98 25.33
CA SER A 7 18.31 10.17 24.22
C SER A 7 17.73 9.27 23.53
N LYS A 8 17.59 8.59 23.77
CA LYS A 8 16.99 7.77 23.23
C LYS A 8 15.69 7.70 23.04
N VAL A 9 15.63 8.30 23.49
CA VAL A 9 14.53 8.26 23.37
C VAL A 9 13.61 8.67 22.65
N THR A 10 13.35 8.82 22.81
CA THR A 10 12.40 9.26 22.07
C THR A 10 12.76 9.90 20.80
N PRO A 11 13.78 9.58 20.30
CA PRO A 11 14.12 10.02 18.96
C PRO A 11 13.11 9.62 17.94
N ASP A 12 12.41 8.54 18.21
CA ASP A 12 11.42 8.09 17.26
C ASP A 12 10.16 8.89 17.29
N SER A 13 10.03 9.86 18.21
CA SER A 13 8.78 10.59 18.33
C SER A 13 8.42 11.34 17.04
N ASP A 14 9.42 11.73 16.22
CA ASP A 14 9.15 12.44 14.96
C ASP A 14 9.63 11.70 13.73
N GLN A 15 10.34 10.59 13.90
CA GLN A 15 10.88 9.86 12.74
C GLN A 15 9.81 9.30 11.83
N TRP A 16 8.64 9.02 12.38
CA TRP A 16 7.54 8.50 11.58
C TRP A 16 7.12 9.47 10.47
N ARG A 17 7.32 10.79 10.66
CA ARG A 17 6.93 11.77 9.65
C ARG A 17 7.68 11.57 8.35
N GLY A 18 8.92 11.14 8.41
CA GLY A 18 9.71 10.85 7.22
C GLY A 18 9.24 9.61 6.46
N ARG A 19 8.40 8.80 7.08
CA ARG A 19 7.80 7.63 6.41
C ARG A 19 6.50 7.95 5.70
N ILE A 20 5.95 9.16 5.89
CA ILE A 20 4.83 9.63 5.08
C ILE A 20 5.45 10.40 3.92
N VAL A 21 5.40 9.79 2.73
CA VAL A 21 6.19 10.22 1.60
C VAL A 21 5.33 10.98 0.61
N GLU A 22 5.79 12.17 0.21
CA GLU A 22 5.08 13.01 -0.74
C GLU A 22 5.98 13.48 -1.88
N ASP A 23 7.30 13.38 -1.73
CA ASP A 23 8.23 13.88 -2.73
C ASP A 23 8.58 12.82 -3.78
N ASP A 24 9.00 13.27 -4.94
CA ASP A 24 9.28 12.39 -6.07
C ASP A 24 10.38 11.37 -5.77
N ALA A 25 11.43 11.79 -5.06
CA ALA A 25 12.53 10.87 -4.75
C ALA A 25 12.06 9.73 -3.84
N GLY A 26 11.23 10.03 -2.85
CA GLY A 26 10.68 9.01 -1.96
C GLY A 26 9.74 8.07 -2.67
N ILE A 27 8.87 8.62 -3.54
CA ILE A 27 7.94 7.81 -4.32
C ILE A 27 8.71 6.89 -5.27
N ALA A 28 9.74 7.41 -5.94
CA ALA A 28 10.56 6.61 -6.85
C ALA A 28 11.25 5.46 -6.11
N ARG A 29 11.73 5.71 -4.88
CA ARG A 29 12.34 4.64 -4.08
C ARG A 29 11.35 3.52 -3.79
N ILE A 30 10.11 3.87 -3.45
CA ILE A 30 9.08 2.87 -3.20
C ILE A 30 8.81 2.06 -4.46
N ILE A 31 8.56 2.74 -5.57
CA ILE A 31 8.24 2.09 -6.85
C ILE A 31 9.35 1.12 -7.26
N ASN A 32 10.60 1.48 -6.99
CA ASN A 32 11.75 0.67 -7.41
C ASN A 32 12.12 -0.43 -6.40
N SER A 33 11.54 -0.41 -5.21
CA SER A 33 11.90 -1.38 -4.17
C SER A 33 10.84 -2.45 -3.92
N VAL A 34 9.61 -2.26 -4.40
CA VAL A 34 8.53 -3.22 -4.19
C VAL A 34 8.26 -4.00 -5.47
N SER A 35 7.84 -5.24 -5.31
CA SER A 35 7.56 -6.15 -6.42
C SER A 35 6.19 -6.77 -6.29
N ARG A 36 5.86 -7.29 -5.12
CA ARG A 36 4.60 -7.99 -4.85
C ARG A 36 3.64 -7.05 -4.13
N VAL A 37 2.50 -6.78 -4.76
CA VAL A 37 1.56 -5.78 -4.26
C VAL A 37 0.19 -6.42 -4.05
N ALA A 38 -0.29 -6.39 -2.81
CA ALA A 38 -1.66 -6.78 -2.51
C ALA A 38 -2.57 -5.58 -2.79
N VAL A 39 -3.51 -5.75 -3.69
CA VAL A 39 -4.41 -4.68 -4.12
C VAL A 39 -5.76 -4.89 -3.46
N VAL A 40 -5.98 -4.18 -2.37
CA VAL A 40 -7.20 -4.27 -1.57
C VAL A 40 -8.28 -3.41 -2.21
N GLY A 41 -9.41 -4.03 -2.54
CA GLY A 41 -10.48 -3.33 -3.22
C GLY A 41 -10.37 -3.35 -4.74
N ILE A 42 -9.48 -4.17 -5.29
CA ILE A 42 -9.38 -4.39 -6.73
C ILE A 42 -10.72 -4.88 -7.27
N LYS A 43 -11.02 -4.55 -8.52
CA LYS A 43 -12.27 -4.96 -9.17
C LYS A 43 -11.96 -5.78 -10.40
N PRO A 44 -12.90 -6.66 -10.81
CA PRO A 44 -12.71 -7.41 -12.05
C PRO A 44 -12.90 -6.52 -13.27
N VAL A 45 -12.47 -7.02 -14.44
CA VAL A 45 -12.49 -6.26 -15.68
C VAL A 45 -13.89 -5.75 -16.03
N GLN A 46 -14.93 -6.53 -15.77
CA GLN A 46 -16.30 -6.13 -16.10
C GLN A 46 -16.79 -4.94 -15.27
N ALA A 47 -16.19 -4.68 -14.13
CA ALA A 47 -16.54 -3.51 -13.33
C ALA A 47 -15.89 -2.24 -13.88
N GLY A 48 -14.73 -2.38 -14.55
CA GLY A 48 -14.00 -1.26 -15.12
C GLY A 48 -13.44 -0.31 -14.05
N GLY A 49 -12.99 0.85 -14.50
CA GLY A 49 -12.52 1.91 -13.62
C GLY A 49 -11.10 1.70 -13.08
N PRO A 50 -10.61 2.67 -12.30
CA PRO A 50 -9.23 2.66 -11.83
C PRO A 50 -8.87 1.43 -10.99
N ALA A 51 -9.84 0.87 -10.25
CA ALA A 51 -9.56 -0.29 -9.41
C ALA A 51 -9.28 -1.55 -10.23
N PHE A 52 -9.50 -1.52 -11.54
CA PHE A 52 -9.02 -2.55 -12.46
C PHE A 52 -7.85 -2.05 -13.30
N TYR A 53 -7.98 -0.87 -13.93
CA TYR A 53 -6.99 -0.41 -14.91
C TYR A 53 -5.64 -0.09 -14.29
N VAL A 54 -5.60 0.43 -13.06
CA VAL A 54 -4.33 0.75 -12.41
C VAL A 54 -3.55 -0.53 -12.09
N PRO A 55 -4.14 -1.56 -11.45
CA PRO A 55 -3.42 -2.82 -11.26
C PRO A 55 -3.00 -3.46 -12.58
N GLU A 56 -3.82 -3.38 -13.62
CA GLU A 56 -3.46 -3.91 -14.93
C GLU A 56 -2.20 -3.22 -15.47
N THR A 57 -2.14 -1.90 -15.37
CA THR A 57 -0.96 -1.14 -15.79
C THR A 57 0.25 -1.52 -14.96
N MET A 58 0.09 -1.67 -13.65
CA MET A 58 1.18 -2.08 -12.78
C MET A 58 1.74 -3.43 -13.20
N GLN A 59 0.85 -4.38 -13.54
CA GLN A 59 1.29 -5.69 -14.00
C GLN A 59 2.13 -5.58 -15.27
N GLN A 60 1.74 -4.70 -16.19
CA GLN A 60 2.50 -4.43 -17.40
C GLN A 60 3.87 -3.84 -17.10
N TRP A 61 4.02 -3.12 -16.01
CA TRP A 61 5.29 -2.57 -15.55
C TRP A 61 6.14 -3.60 -14.79
N GLY A 62 5.64 -4.83 -14.60
CA GLY A 62 6.40 -5.90 -13.98
C GLY A 62 6.09 -6.17 -12.52
N PHE A 63 5.10 -5.50 -11.94
CA PHE A 63 4.67 -5.83 -10.59
C PHE A 63 3.90 -7.15 -10.57
N THR A 64 4.04 -7.90 -9.50
CA THR A 64 3.18 -9.05 -9.24
C THR A 64 1.97 -8.56 -8.48
N ILE A 65 0.81 -8.69 -9.10
CA ILE A 65 -0.45 -8.26 -8.49
C ILE A 65 -1.05 -9.42 -7.70
N ILE A 66 -1.36 -9.16 -6.43
CA ILE A 66 -2.04 -10.11 -5.55
C ILE A 66 -3.43 -9.53 -5.31
N PRO A 67 -4.46 -10.01 -6.04
CA PRO A 67 -5.77 -9.38 -5.96
C PRO A 67 -6.47 -9.72 -4.64
N MET A 68 -7.00 -8.68 -4.01
CA MET A 68 -7.77 -8.82 -2.77
C MET A 68 -9.04 -7.97 -2.88
N PRO A 69 -10.04 -8.43 -3.65
CA PRO A 69 -11.28 -7.69 -3.80
C PRO A 69 -12.07 -7.70 -2.49
N VAL A 70 -12.83 -6.65 -2.26
CA VAL A 70 -13.70 -6.55 -1.09
C VAL A 70 -15.11 -7.06 -1.41
N TYR A 71 -15.50 -6.87 -2.66
CA TYR A 71 -16.79 -7.33 -3.16
C TYR A 71 -16.58 -8.51 -4.12
N TYR A 72 -17.61 -8.93 -4.80
CA TYR A 72 -17.57 -9.99 -5.82
C TYR A 72 -17.15 -11.33 -5.23
N PRO A 73 -17.95 -11.89 -4.30
CA PRO A 73 -17.56 -13.11 -3.59
C PRO A 73 -17.38 -14.34 -4.49
N GLU A 74 -18.01 -14.31 -5.68
CA GLU A 74 -17.91 -15.43 -6.61
C GLU A 74 -16.63 -15.40 -7.46
N ILE A 75 -15.90 -14.30 -7.49
CA ILE A 75 -14.70 -14.16 -8.31
C ILE A 75 -13.54 -14.87 -7.64
N THR A 76 -12.85 -15.74 -8.37
CA THR A 76 -11.69 -16.48 -7.85
C THR A 76 -10.37 -16.06 -8.48
N GLU A 77 -10.41 -15.25 -9.56
CA GLU A 77 -9.22 -14.86 -10.28
C GLU A 77 -9.40 -13.46 -10.86
N ILE A 78 -8.38 -12.62 -10.77
CA ILE A 78 -8.35 -11.30 -11.42
C ILE A 78 -6.94 -11.12 -11.99
N LEU A 79 -6.85 -10.67 -13.24
CA LEU A 79 -5.57 -10.45 -13.94
C LEU A 79 -4.71 -11.72 -14.00
N GLY A 80 -5.35 -12.88 -14.05
CA GLY A 80 -4.64 -14.16 -14.11
C GLY A 80 -4.08 -14.62 -12.79
N GLU A 81 -4.39 -13.96 -11.68
CA GLU A 81 -3.86 -14.28 -10.37
C GLU A 81 -4.99 -14.71 -9.42
N PRO A 82 -4.71 -15.66 -8.52
CA PRO A 82 -5.74 -16.10 -7.57
C PRO A 82 -6.11 -14.98 -6.60
N VAL A 83 -7.39 -14.93 -6.26
CA VAL A 83 -7.93 -13.94 -5.35
C VAL A 83 -7.68 -14.37 -3.90
N HIS A 84 -7.29 -13.40 -3.07
CA HIS A 84 -7.22 -13.55 -1.63
C HIS A 84 -8.29 -12.69 -0.98
N ARG A 85 -8.78 -13.10 0.18
CA ARG A 85 -9.80 -12.35 0.92
C ARG A 85 -9.25 -11.76 2.21
N SER A 86 -7.99 -12.08 2.56
CA SER A 86 -7.32 -11.58 3.75
C SER A 86 -5.83 -11.52 3.48
N LEU A 87 -5.16 -10.50 4.03
CA LEU A 87 -3.70 -10.39 3.90
C LEU A 87 -3.00 -11.57 4.57
N SER A 88 -3.60 -12.16 5.59
CA SER A 88 -3.00 -13.28 6.32
C SER A 88 -2.85 -14.53 5.48
N THR A 89 -3.56 -14.64 4.36
CA THR A 89 -3.45 -15.82 3.47
C THR A 89 -2.38 -15.66 2.40
N ILE A 90 -1.72 -14.51 2.35
CA ILE A 90 -0.69 -14.21 1.35
C ILE A 90 0.68 -14.57 1.92
N HIS A 91 1.33 -15.58 1.33
CA HIS A 91 2.62 -16.06 1.79
C HIS A 91 3.60 -16.16 0.62
N PRO A 92 4.78 -15.55 0.72
CA PRO A 92 5.20 -14.63 1.77
C PRO A 92 4.35 -13.35 1.77
N PRO A 93 4.39 -12.56 2.85
CA PRO A 93 3.62 -11.32 2.90
C PRO A 93 3.96 -10.39 1.73
N PRO A 94 3.02 -9.54 1.30
CA PRO A 94 3.29 -8.63 0.18
C PRO A 94 4.32 -7.56 0.58
N ASP A 95 5.02 -7.04 -0.42
CA ASP A 95 5.94 -5.92 -0.20
C ASP A 95 5.18 -4.63 0.06
N MET A 96 4.06 -4.46 -0.61
CA MET A 96 3.23 -3.27 -0.49
C MET A 96 1.76 -3.65 -0.49
N VAL A 97 0.97 -2.86 0.22
CA VAL A 97 -0.49 -2.94 0.20
C VAL A 97 -1.00 -1.67 -0.46
N GLN A 98 -1.75 -1.83 -1.55
CA GLN A 98 -2.37 -0.72 -2.27
C GLN A 98 -3.86 -0.72 -1.96
N LEU A 99 -4.40 0.44 -1.61
CA LEU A 99 -5.77 0.55 -1.15
C LEU A 99 -6.64 1.29 -2.16
N PHE A 100 -7.64 0.58 -2.67
CA PHE A 100 -8.77 1.14 -3.44
C PHE A 100 -10.01 1.07 -2.55
N ARG A 101 -10.00 1.85 -1.47
CA ARG A 101 -11.10 1.90 -0.50
C ARG A 101 -11.44 3.33 -0.22
N ARG A 102 -12.70 3.62 0.13
CA ARG A 102 -13.04 4.96 0.57
C ARG A 102 -12.22 5.30 1.81
N SER A 103 -11.88 6.59 1.95
CA SER A 103 -11.07 7.03 3.08
C SER A 103 -11.64 6.57 4.42
N ALA A 104 -12.97 6.60 4.56
CA ALA A 104 -13.65 6.18 5.79
C ALA A 104 -13.52 4.68 6.08
N ASP A 105 -13.23 3.87 5.07
CA ASP A 105 -13.11 2.42 5.22
C ASP A 105 -11.66 1.96 5.44
N VAL A 106 -10.69 2.85 5.22
CA VAL A 106 -9.27 2.51 5.38
C VAL A 106 -8.95 1.98 6.78
N PRO A 107 -9.50 2.54 7.86
CA PRO A 107 -9.21 2.02 9.20
C PRO A 107 -9.55 0.55 9.40
N LYS A 108 -10.49 0.02 8.63
CA LYS A 108 -10.89 -1.40 8.74
C LYS A 108 -9.75 -2.36 8.42
N HIS A 109 -8.75 -1.89 7.67
CA HIS A 109 -7.65 -2.73 7.20
C HIS A 109 -6.38 -2.59 8.04
N VAL A 110 -6.35 -1.67 9.00
CA VAL A 110 -5.12 -1.37 9.75
C VAL A 110 -4.59 -2.59 10.49
N GLY A 111 -5.47 -3.35 11.15
CA GLY A 111 -5.04 -4.50 11.93
C GLY A 111 -4.32 -5.54 11.09
N GLU A 112 -4.88 -5.91 9.94
CA GLU A 112 -4.26 -6.90 9.07
C GLU A 112 -3.00 -6.35 8.39
N ILE A 113 -2.97 -5.04 8.09
CA ILE A 113 -1.77 -4.42 7.52
C ILE A 113 -0.63 -4.46 8.54
N LEU A 114 -0.90 -4.10 9.79
CA LEU A 114 0.11 -4.15 10.83
C LEU A 114 0.64 -5.56 11.02
N ALA A 115 -0.25 -6.56 10.98
CA ALA A 115 0.16 -7.95 11.13
C ALA A 115 1.03 -8.42 9.97
N ALA A 116 0.71 -8.03 8.74
CA ALA A 116 1.48 -8.39 7.55
C ALA A 116 2.79 -7.59 7.45
N HIS A 117 2.81 -6.39 8.00
CA HIS A 117 3.96 -5.48 8.03
C HIS A 117 4.63 -5.31 6.67
N PRO A 118 3.89 -4.82 5.66
CA PRO A 118 4.51 -4.57 4.36
C PRO A 118 5.54 -3.45 4.45
N GLN A 119 6.40 -3.35 3.46
CA GLN A 119 7.36 -2.25 3.36
C GLN A 119 6.63 -0.91 3.21
N ALA A 120 5.52 -0.90 2.45
CA ALA A 120 4.80 0.33 2.15
C ALA A 120 3.30 0.09 2.04
N VAL A 121 2.53 1.14 2.27
CA VAL A 121 1.09 1.20 2.01
C VAL A 121 0.84 2.37 1.08
N TRP A 122 0.07 2.13 0.03
CA TRP A 122 -0.24 3.13 -0.99
C TRP A 122 -1.74 3.38 -1.04
N MET A 123 -2.16 4.58 -0.66
CA MET A 123 -3.55 5.00 -0.78
C MET A 123 -3.72 5.72 -2.11
N GLN A 124 -4.58 5.18 -2.97
CA GLN A 124 -4.80 5.67 -4.32
C GLN A 124 -5.37 7.08 -4.34
N LEU A 125 -5.38 7.68 -5.53
CA LEU A 125 -5.89 9.04 -5.73
C LEU A 125 -7.29 9.20 -5.12
N GLY A 126 -7.47 10.24 -4.33
CA GLY A 126 -8.72 10.51 -3.63
C GLY A 126 -8.85 9.82 -2.29
N ILE A 127 -7.87 9.01 -1.89
CA ILE A 127 -7.94 8.24 -0.65
C ILE A 127 -6.89 8.77 0.30
N ARG A 128 -7.35 9.28 1.43
CA ARG A 128 -6.47 9.88 2.42
C ARG A 128 -7.02 9.66 3.81
N ASN A 129 -6.14 9.28 4.74
CA ASN A 129 -6.50 9.17 6.14
C ASN A 129 -5.24 9.42 6.98
N ASP A 130 -5.11 10.65 7.47
CA ASP A 130 -3.88 11.06 8.16
C ASP A 130 -3.67 10.28 9.47
N ALA A 131 -4.74 9.95 10.18
CA ALA A 131 -4.62 9.21 11.43
C ALA A 131 -4.07 7.80 11.17
N VAL A 132 -4.56 7.12 10.13
CA VAL A 132 -4.07 5.81 9.75
C VAL A 132 -2.63 5.92 9.25
N ALA A 133 -2.33 6.94 8.44
CA ALA A 133 -0.97 7.14 7.93
C ALA A 133 0.01 7.28 9.09
N GLU A 134 -0.32 8.05 10.10
CA GLU A 134 0.54 8.19 11.28
C GLU A 134 0.70 6.85 12.01
N GLN A 135 -0.39 6.14 12.20
CA GLN A 135 -0.35 4.86 12.90
C GLN A 135 0.57 3.86 12.19
N LEU A 136 0.45 3.75 10.87
CA LEU A 136 1.30 2.87 10.09
C LEU A 136 2.75 3.34 10.08
N ALA A 137 2.96 4.65 9.92
CA ALA A 137 4.31 5.21 9.90
C ALA A 137 5.02 5.01 11.24
N ARG A 138 4.32 5.16 12.35
CA ARG A 138 4.89 4.90 13.68
C ARG A 138 5.29 3.44 13.85
N ALA A 139 4.61 2.54 13.14
CA ALA A 139 4.96 1.11 13.16
C ALA A 139 6.12 0.77 12.22
N GLY A 140 6.66 1.74 11.51
CA GLY A 140 7.80 1.53 10.62
C GLY A 140 7.43 1.29 9.16
N ILE A 141 6.18 1.53 8.79
CA ILE A 141 5.69 1.31 7.42
C ILE A 141 5.69 2.64 6.68
N THR A 142 6.22 2.64 5.46
CA THR A 142 6.20 3.82 4.60
C THR A 142 4.81 4.00 4.00
N VAL A 143 4.31 5.24 3.94
CA VAL A 143 2.94 5.51 3.50
C VAL A 143 2.93 6.59 2.43
N VAL A 144 2.19 6.33 1.35
CA VAL A 144 1.84 7.32 0.33
C VAL A 144 0.33 7.46 0.34
N GLN A 145 -0.16 8.70 0.24
CA GLN A 145 -1.59 8.97 0.22
C GLN A 145 -1.97 9.79 -1.00
N ASP A 146 -3.18 9.54 -1.51
CA ASP A 146 -3.83 10.39 -2.51
C ASP A 146 -3.00 10.54 -3.78
N ARG A 147 -2.50 9.42 -4.29
CA ARG A 147 -1.76 9.42 -5.55
C ARG A 147 -2.14 8.20 -6.38
N CYS A 148 -2.23 8.41 -7.69
CA CYS A 148 -2.48 7.31 -8.63
C CYS A 148 -1.15 6.66 -8.99
N LEU A 149 -1.02 5.38 -8.67
CA LEU A 149 0.25 4.68 -8.87
C LEU A 149 0.64 4.61 -10.35
N SER A 150 -0.33 4.42 -11.26
CA SER A 150 -0.01 4.37 -12.70
C SER A 150 0.47 5.72 -13.21
N VAL A 151 -0.06 6.83 -12.68
CA VAL A 151 0.42 8.16 -13.04
C VAL A 151 1.86 8.36 -12.58
N GLU A 152 2.18 7.92 -11.36
CA GLU A 152 3.53 8.05 -10.84
C GLU A 152 4.52 7.17 -11.62
N LEU A 153 4.09 5.99 -12.07
CA LEU A 153 4.91 5.15 -12.93
C LEU A 153 5.25 5.86 -14.24
N GLU A 154 4.27 6.54 -14.84
CA GLU A 154 4.52 7.29 -16.07
C GLU A 154 5.48 8.46 -15.85
N ARG A 155 5.33 9.14 -14.70
CA ARG A 155 6.16 10.31 -14.40
C ARG A 155 7.59 9.94 -14.03
N LEU A 156 7.77 8.89 -13.26
CA LEU A 156 9.05 8.60 -12.62
C LEU A 156 9.74 7.36 -13.18
N GLY A 157 8.97 6.50 -13.85
CA GLY A 157 9.49 5.26 -14.40
C GLY A 157 9.81 4.23 -13.32
N ARG A 158 10.46 3.15 -13.76
CA ARG A 158 10.84 2.07 -12.87
C ARG A 158 12.11 1.38 -13.33
#